data_afa6266f600e87db436efc5141cb5b56
#
_entry.id   afa6266f600e87db436efc5141cb5b56
#
_cell.length_a   1.000
_cell.length_b   1.000
_cell.length_c   1.000
_cell.angle_alpha   90.00
_cell.angle_beta   90.00
_cell.angle_gamma   90.00
#
_symmetry.space_group_name_H-M   'P 1'
#
loop_
_entity.id
_entity.type
_entity.pdbx_description
1 polymer ?
#
loop_
_entity_poly.entity_id
_entity_poly.type
_entity_poly.pdbx_seq_one_letter_code
_entity_poly.pdbx_strand_id
1 'polypeptide(L)'
;MAVLSPDAILLTGRVAVVTGAARGIGLAIAEAFAAFGAHVAVCDRDKPHAELAMTLDVRDHVAVEVFVQAVRERWGRVDVLVNNAGGTFHAAFADTSARGEQILIEENFTQVTGMIRRLLPMMPAGASIINVTSSEAHQAAPGFAVYAAMKAGLESLTKSLALELAPRGIRVNAIAPDALRTEGEAGVRERMLARPLPYDPVRVPPLGHLGDPGDAAGAAVFLAGDLARFVTGTTVHVDGGINAAGGWRRT
;
A
#
# COMPACT_ATOMS: atom_id res chain seq x y z
N MET A 1 22.57 13.68 21.50
CA MET A 1 21.78 12.64 20.80
C MET A 1 20.33 12.77 21.22
N ALA A 2 19.37 12.84 20.28
CA ALA A 2 17.96 12.85 20.65
C ALA A 2 17.59 11.49 21.26
N VAL A 3 17.11 11.50 22.50
CA VAL A 3 16.62 10.30 23.18
C VAL A 3 15.30 9.88 22.48
N LEU A 4 15.15 8.60 22.20
CA LEU A 4 13.92 8.06 21.65
C LEU A 4 12.79 8.20 22.68
N SER A 5 11.72 8.92 22.30
CA SER A 5 10.53 9.09 23.15
C SER A 5 9.41 8.16 22.64
N PRO A 6 8.53 7.67 23.53
CA PRO A 6 7.30 6.99 23.10
C PRO A 6 6.45 7.83 22.14
N ASP A 7 6.50 9.16 22.22
CA ASP A 7 5.78 10.06 21.33
C ASP A 7 6.27 9.99 19.88
N ALA A 8 7.44 9.41 19.62
CA ALA A 8 7.99 9.26 18.27
C ALA A 8 7.14 8.34 17.37
N ILE A 9 6.21 7.57 17.92
CA ILE A 9 5.24 6.78 17.15
C ILE A 9 3.98 7.58 16.82
N LEU A 10 3.70 8.67 17.56
CA LEU A 10 2.49 9.48 17.33
C LEU A 10 2.57 10.26 16.02
N LEU A 11 1.42 10.42 15.42
CA LEU A 11 1.24 11.18 14.17
C LEU A 11 0.49 12.50 14.43
N THR A 12 0.52 12.99 15.65
CA THR A 12 -0.22 14.17 16.11
C THR A 12 0.03 15.37 15.18
N GLY A 13 -1.06 15.89 14.59
CA GLY A 13 -1.03 17.04 13.69
C GLY A 13 -0.43 16.77 12.32
N ARG A 14 -0.05 15.55 11.98
CA ARG A 14 0.35 15.16 10.62
C ARG A 14 -0.88 15.00 9.75
N VAL A 15 -0.77 15.38 8.49
CA VAL A 15 -1.79 15.16 7.46
C VAL A 15 -1.42 13.91 6.65
N ALA A 16 -2.30 12.91 6.69
CA ALA A 16 -2.11 11.65 5.99
C ALA A 16 -3.16 11.47 4.87
N VAL A 17 -2.70 11.05 3.71
CA VAL A 17 -3.55 10.65 2.57
C VAL A 17 -3.44 9.14 2.39
N VAL A 18 -4.58 8.43 2.35
CA VAL A 18 -4.63 6.97 2.13
C VAL A 18 -5.58 6.67 0.98
N THR A 19 -5.10 6.00 -0.07
CA THR A 19 -5.92 5.57 -1.19
C THR A 19 -6.44 4.14 -0.99
N GLY A 20 -7.65 3.83 -1.50
CA GLY A 20 -8.25 2.50 -1.34
C GLY A 20 -8.62 2.19 0.12
N ALA A 21 -9.27 3.14 0.81
CA ALA A 21 -9.47 3.09 2.26
C ALA A 21 -10.94 2.87 2.70
N ALA A 22 -11.80 2.34 1.82
CA ALA A 22 -13.16 1.97 2.23
C ALA A 22 -13.21 0.65 3.00
N ARG A 23 -12.20 -0.22 2.83
CA ARG A 23 -12.12 -1.55 3.47
C ARG A 23 -10.69 -2.08 3.54
N GLY A 24 -10.52 -3.23 4.20
CA GLY A 24 -9.27 -4.00 4.23
C GLY A 24 -8.09 -3.21 4.79
N ILE A 25 -6.92 -3.36 4.14
CA ILE A 25 -5.65 -2.78 4.60
C ILE A 25 -5.72 -1.24 4.65
N GLY A 26 -6.28 -0.61 3.60
CA GLY A 26 -6.37 0.85 3.54
C GLY A 26 -7.22 1.45 4.65
N LEU A 27 -8.37 0.82 4.96
CA LEU A 27 -9.23 1.22 6.09
C LEU A 27 -8.47 1.09 7.42
N ALA A 28 -7.85 -0.06 7.67
CA ALA A 28 -7.09 -0.29 8.90
C ALA A 28 -5.95 0.71 9.09
N ILE A 29 -5.24 1.07 7.99
CA ILE A 29 -4.21 2.12 8.03
C ILE A 29 -4.81 3.48 8.35
N ALA A 30 -5.92 3.87 7.71
CA ALA A 30 -6.57 5.15 7.92
C ALA A 30 -7.07 5.30 9.37
N GLU A 31 -7.70 4.26 9.91
CA GLU A 31 -8.17 4.21 11.31
C GLU A 31 -7.00 4.27 12.30
N ALA A 32 -5.92 3.51 12.05
CA ALA A 32 -4.73 3.56 12.88
C ALA A 32 -4.09 4.96 12.87
N PHE A 33 -3.95 5.59 11.71
CA PHE A 33 -3.38 6.93 11.62
C PHE A 33 -4.22 7.95 12.38
N ALA A 34 -5.56 7.91 12.28
CA ALA A 34 -6.45 8.74 13.06
C ALA A 34 -6.30 8.49 14.57
N ALA A 35 -6.24 7.22 15.00
CA ALA A 35 -6.03 6.85 16.41
C ALA A 35 -4.68 7.33 16.96
N PHE A 36 -3.64 7.42 16.10
CA PHE A 36 -2.33 7.96 16.46
C PHE A 36 -2.23 9.50 16.29
N GLY A 37 -3.36 10.17 16.04
CA GLY A 37 -3.49 11.63 16.06
C GLY A 37 -3.27 12.36 14.75
N ALA A 38 -3.27 11.66 13.60
CA ALA A 38 -3.20 12.28 12.29
C ALA A 38 -4.57 12.83 11.84
N HIS A 39 -4.54 13.90 11.04
CA HIS A 39 -5.63 14.28 10.16
C HIS A 39 -5.62 13.38 8.93
N VAL A 40 -6.74 12.75 8.62
CA VAL A 40 -6.76 11.72 7.57
C VAL A 40 -7.69 12.10 6.43
N ALA A 41 -7.14 12.10 5.20
CA ALA A 41 -7.89 12.18 3.96
C ALA A 41 -7.86 10.82 3.25
N VAL A 42 -9.01 10.36 2.78
CA VAL A 42 -9.14 9.06 2.11
C VAL A 42 -9.90 9.16 0.80
N CYS A 43 -9.58 8.28 -0.13
CA CYS A 43 -10.38 8.08 -1.33
C CYS A 43 -10.50 6.58 -1.67
N ASP A 44 -11.64 6.20 -2.23
CA ASP A 44 -11.93 4.82 -2.67
C ASP A 44 -13.06 4.84 -3.71
N ARG A 45 -13.23 3.78 -4.48
CA ARG A 45 -14.40 3.57 -5.36
C ARG A 45 -15.69 3.32 -4.58
N ASP A 46 -15.56 2.65 -3.43
CA ASP A 46 -16.64 2.50 -2.46
C ASP A 46 -16.61 3.67 -1.47
N LYS A 47 -17.70 3.92 -0.75
CA LYS A 47 -17.81 5.06 0.16
C LYS A 47 -16.86 4.91 1.36
N PRO A 48 -15.77 5.69 1.44
CA PRO A 48 -14.87 5.65 2.58
C PRO A 48 -15.34 6.59 3.70
N HIS A 49 -14.72 6.49 4.88
CA HIS A 49 -15.00 7.32 6.03
C HIS A 49 -13.71 7.85 6.66
N ALA A 50 -13.57 9.17 6.74
CA ALA A 50 -12.47 9.86 7.42
C ALA A 50 -12.84 11.35 7.60
N GLU A 51 -11.92 12.14 8.13
CA GLU A 51 -12.08 13.59 8.28
C GLU A 51 -12.30 14.32 6.93
N LEU A 52 -11.63 13.85 5.88
CA LEU A 52 -11.93 14.18 4.48
C LEU A 52 -12.03 12.86 3.71
N ALA A 53 -13.18 12.59 3.11
CA ALA A 53 -13.44 11.34 2.40
C ALA A 53 -14.11 11.61 1.05
N MET A 54 -13.58 11.00 -0.02
CA MET A 54 -14.17 11.13 -1.36
C MET A 54 -14.31 9.78 -2.05
N THR A 55 -15.48 9.54 -2.64
CA THR A 55 -15.72 8.38 -3.51
C THR A 55 -15.23 8.71 -4.92
N LEU A 56 -14.17 8.01 -5.37
CA LEU A 56 -13.59 8.18 -6.70
C LEU A 56 -12.78 6.95 -7.13
N ASP A 57 -12.59 6.82 -8.43
CA ASP A 57 -11.60 5.89 -8.99
C ASP A 57 -10.24 6.60 -9.12
N VAL A 58 -9.18 6.04 -8.53
CA VAL A 58 -7.82 6.60 -8.59
C VAL A 58 -7.23 6.66 -10.01
N ARG A 59 -7.87 5.99 -10.98
CA ARG A 59 -7.53 6.04 -12.41
C ARG A 59 -8.16 7.25 -13.11
N ASP A 60 -9.18 7.84 -12.52
CA ASP A 60 -9.80 9.07 -13.02
C ASP A 60 -8.96 10.29 -12.60
N HIS A 61 -8.18 10.79 -13.53
CA HIS A 61 -7.28 11.92 -13.29
C HIS A 61 -7.99 13.20 -12.87
N VAL A 62 -9.23 13.41 -13.34
CA VAL A 62 -10.03 14.61 -13.00
C VAL A 62 -10.54 14.50 -11.57
N ALA A 63 -11.11 13.35 -11.22
CA ALA A 63 -11.59 13.10 -9.85
C ALA A 63 -10.44 13.14 -8.83
N VAL A 64 -9.27 12.60 -9.18
CA VAL A 64 -8.06 12.68 -8.33
C VAL A 64 -7.61 14.13 -8.15
N GLU A 65 -7.66 14.98 -9.18
CA GLU A 65 -7.28 16.39 -9.05
C GLU A 65 -8.23 17.14 -8.10
N VAL A 66 -9.54 16.86 -8.17
CA VAL A 66 -10.54 17.43 -7.22
C VAL A 66 -10.23 17.01 -5.79
N PHE A 67 -9.88 15.73 -5.56
CA PHE A 67 -9.48 15.24 -4.25
C PHE A 67 -8.20 15.93 -3.72
N VAL A 68 -7.18 16.03 -4.55
CA VAL A 68 -5.91 16.70 -4.21
C VAL A 68 -6.14 18.17 -3.87
N GLN A 69 -7.02 18.84 -4.62
CA GLN A 69 -7.38 20.23 -4.36
C GLN A 69 -8.12 20.37 -3.01
N ALA A 70 -9.04 19.46 -2.68
CA ALA A 70 -9.70 19.47 -1.38
C ALA A 70 -8.72 19.27 -0.20
N VAL A 71 -7.71 18.38 -0.35
CA VAL A 71 -6.62 18.23 0.64
C VAL A 71 -5.82 19.52 0.78
N ARG A 72 -5.48 20.16 -0.35
CA ARG A 72 -4.74 21.44 -0.38
C ARG A 72 -5.49 22.56 0.32
N GLU A 73 -6.78 22.72 0.04
CA GLU A 73 -7.62 23.77 0.64
C GLU A 73 -7.81 23.57 2.14
N ARG A 74 -7.90 22.30 2.59
CA ARG A 74 -8.13 21.99 3.99
C ARG A 74 -6.90 22.13 4.87
N TRP A 75 -5.71 21.68 4.40
CA TRP A 75 -4.49 21.65 5.21
C TRP A 75 -3.24 22.25 4.58
N GLY A 76 -3.20 22.39 3.25
CA GLY A 76 -2.06 22.96 2.52
C GLY A 76 -0.78 22.10 2.57
N ARG A 77 -0.81 20.93 3.21
CA ARG A 77 0.34 20.02 3.39
C ARG A 77 -0.08 18.55 3.38
N VAL A 78 0.89 17.68 3.10
CA VAL A 78 0.75 16.22 3.25
C VAL A 78 2.03 15.69 3.88
N ASP A 79 1.92 15.10 5.07
CA ASP A 79 3.06 14.54 5.79
C ASP A 79 3.24 13.04 5.50
N VAL A 80 2.14 12.35 5.21
CA VAL A 80 2.16 10.92 4.89
C VAL A 80 1.28 10.65 3.68
N LEU A 81 1.81 9.93 2.70
CA LEU A 81 1.05 9.39 1.58
C LEU A 81 1.12 7.86 1.62
N VAL A 82 -0.02 7.19 1.68
CA VAL A 82 -0.12 5.73 1.52
C VAL A 82 -0.82 5.42 0.20
N ASN A 83 -0.05 4.89 -0.73
CA ASN A 83 -0.56 4.34 -1.99
C ASN A 83 -0.96 2.89 -1.75
N ASN A 84 -2.21 2.68 -1.34
CA ASN A 84 -2.75 1.36 -1.05
C ASN A 84 -3.76 0.89 -2.11
N ALA A 85 -4.47 1.80 -2.78
CA ALA A 85 -5.40 1.42 -3.85
C ALA A 85 -4.72 0.51 -4.88
N GLY A 86 -5.39 -0.56 -5.23
CA GLY A 86 -4.92 -1.55 -6.18
C GLY A 86 -5.86 -2.75 -6.23
N GLY A 87 -5.65 -3.63 -7.17
CA GLY A 87 -6.47 -4.81 -7.32
C GLY A 87 -5.85 -5.83 -8.25
N THR A 88 -6.38 -7.04 -8.23
CA THR A 88 -5.93 -8.12 -9.10
C THR A 88 -7.08 -9.07 -9.42
N PHE A 89 -6.87 -9.87 -10.44
CA PHE A 89 -7.68 -11.04 -10.77
C PHE A 89 -6.76 -12.20 -11.18
N HIS A 90 -7.21 -13.41 -10.94
CA HIS A 90 -6.51 -14.62 -11.36
C HIS A 90 -6.88 -14.97 -12.81
N ALA A 91 -5.89 -15.05 -13.70
CA ALA A 91 -6.03 -15.53 -15.07
C ALA A 91 -4.68 -16.07 -15.57
N ALA A 92 -4.71 -17.11 -16.44
CA ALA A 92 -3.51 -17.49 -17.16
C ALA A 92 -3.04 -16.33 -18.03
N PHE A 93 -1.73 -16.17 -18.22
CA PHE A 93 -1.17 -15.05 -19.00
C PHE A 93 -1.76 -15.00 -20.43
N ALA A 94 -1.89 -16.16 -21.06
CA ALA A 94 -2.46 -16.26 -22.42
C ALA A 94 -3.95 -15.85 -22.50
N ASP A 95 -4.69 -15.92 -21.38
CA ASP A 95 -6.10 -15.57 -21.29
C ASP A 95 -6.33 -14.12 -20.84
N THR A 96 -5.27 -13.42 -20.46
CA THR A 96 -5.35 -12.01 -20.07
C THR A 96 -5.48 -11.14 -21.31
N SER A 97 -6.63 -10.47 -21.46
CA SER A 97 -6.83 -9.55 -22.57
C SER A 97 -5.97 -8.29 -22.44
N ALA A 98 -5.65 -7.64 -23.57
CA ALA A 98 -4.92 -6.36 -23.57
C ALA A 98 -5.62 -5.29 -22.69
N ARG A 99 -6.95 -5.28 -22.65
CA ARG A 99 -7.71 -4.39 -21.76
C ARG A 99 -7.53 -4.76 -20.28
N GLY A 100 -7.54 -6.06 -19.95
CA GLY A 100 -7.30 -6.55 -18.60
C GLY A 100 -5.88 -6.22 -18.11
N GLU A 101 -4.88 -6.40 -18.97
CA GLU A 101 -3.50 -6.00 -18.73
C GLU A 101 -3.39 -4.49 -18.45
N GLN A 102 -3.97 -3.66 -19.32
CA GLN A 102 -3.96 -2.20 -19.15
C GLN A 102 -4.59 -1.77 -17.80
N ILE A 103 -5.71 -2.39 -17.41
CA ILE A 103 -6.36 -2.13 -16.13
C ILE A 103 -5.40 -2.45 -14.96
N LEU A 104 -4.71 -3.59 -14.99
CA LEU A 104 -3.77 -3.97 -13.95
C LEU A 104 -2.59 -3.00 -13.85
N ILE A 105 -2.08 -2.50 -14.98
CA ILE A 105 -1.01 -1.49 -15.02
C ILE A 105 -1.50 -0.17 -14.42
N GLU A 106 -2.66 0.31 -14.85
CA GLU A 106 -3.24 1.56 -14.37
C GLU A 106 -3.54 1.52 -12.86
N GLU A 107 -4.15 0.42 -12.40
CA GLU A 107 -4.61 0.27 -11.03
C GLU A 107 -3.48 -0.01 -10.03
N ASN A 108 -2.34 -0.60 -10.46
CA ASN A 108 -1.26 -0.98 -9.54
C ASN A 108 0.03 -0.16 -9.70
N PHE A 109 0.17 0.63 -10.78
CA PHE A 109 1.40 1.38 -11.02
C PHE A 109 1.12 2.83 -11.44
N THR A 110 0.39 3.06 -12.52
CA THR A 110 0.23 4.40 -13.11
C THR A 110 -0.46 5.38 -12.15
N GLN A 111 -1.52 4.94 -11.46
CA GLN A 111 -2.21 5.78 -10.48
C GLN A 111 -1.30 6.17 -9.31
N VAL A 112 -0.40 5.26 -8.85
CA VAL A 112 0.56 5.55 -7.77
C VAL A 112 1.49 6.68 -8.17
N THR A 113 2.11 6.58 -9.36
CA THR A 113 2.99 7.65 -9.86
C THR A 113 2.24 8.96 -10.04
N GLY A 114 0.97 8.90 -10.49
CA GLY A 114 0.07 10.03 -10.63
C GLY A 114 -0.23 10.73 -9.30
N MET A 115 -0.55 9.97 -8.26
CA MET A 115 -0.83 10.48 -6.92
C MET A 115 0.42 11.11 -6.29
N ILE A 116 1.57 10.45 -6.37
CA ILE A 116 2.85 10.98 -5.87
C ILE A 116 3.15 12.33 -6.51
N ARG A 117 3.11 12.46 -7.85
CA ARG A 117 3.41 13.72 -8.54
C ARG A 117 2.53 14.88 -8.10
N ARG A 118 1.24 14.63 -7.84
CA ARG A 118 0.28 15.66 -7.44
C ARG A 118 0.45 16.13 -6.00
N LEU A 119 0.76 15.20 -5.10
CA LEU A 119 0.92 15.50 -3.67
C LEU A 119 2.32 15.97 -3.31
N LEU A 120 3.34 15.58 -4.07
CA LEU A 120 4.75 15.90 -3.81
C LEU A 120 5.05 17.39 -3.58
N PRO A 121 4.40 18.37 -4.27
CA PRO A 121 4.59 19.79 -3.99
C PRO A 121 4.13 20.23 -2.59
N MET A 122 3.24 19.47 -1.94
CA MET A 122 2.72 19.75 -0.59
C MET A 122 3.46 18.96 0.51
N MET A 123 4.44 18.13 0.13
CA MET A 123 5.16 17.29 1.10
C MET A 123 6.39 18.05 1.65
N PRO A 124 6.41 18.34 2.97
CA PRO A 124 7.54 18.99 3.63
C PRO A 124 8.70 18.01 3.89
N ALA A 125 9.83 18.55 4.35
CA ALA A 125 10.88 17.72 4.95
C ALA A 125 10.34 16.93 6.15
N GLY A 126 10.73 15.66 6.27
CA GLY A 126 10.21 14.70 7.26
C GLY A 126 8.99 13.92 6.79
N ALA A 127 8.42 14.24 5.61
CA ALA A 127 7.30 13.49 5.06
C ALA A 127 7.68 12.04 4.69
N SER A 128 6.66 11.18 4.61
CA SER A 128 6.81 9.74 4.31
C SER A 128 5.85 9.31 3.20
N ILE A 129 6.36 8.62 2.20
CA ILE A 129 5.57 7.93 1.17
C ILE A 129 5.67 6.43 1.46
N ILE A 130 4.52 5.76 1.53
CA ILE A 130 4.40 4.33 1.80
C ILE A 130 3.63 3.69 0.64
N ASN A 131 4.28 2.80 -0.09
CA ASN A 131 3.67 2.08 -1.19
C ASN A 131 3.28 0.67 -0.72
N VAL A 132 2.01 0.29 -0.87
CA VAL A 132 1.56 -1.07 -0.58
C VAL A 132 1.82 -1.94 -1.80
N THR A 133 2.84 -2.81 -1.70
CA THR A 133 3.24 -3.78 -2.71
C THR A 133 2.57 -5.13 -2.48
N SER A 134 3.28 -6.23 -2.57
CA SER A 134 2.81 -7.59 -2.30
C SER A 134 4.01 -8.52 -2.18
N SER A 135 3.84 -9.69 -1.55
CA SER A 135 4.82 -10.77 -1.60
C SER A 135 5.07 -11.27 -3.04
N GLU A 136 4.07 -11.16 -3.93
CA GLU A 136 4.23 -11.50 -5.35
C GLU A 136 5.25 -10.61 -6.08
N ALA A 137 5.66 -9.48 -5.51
CA ALA A 137 6.77 -8.69 -6.04
C ALA A 137 8.13 -9.43 -5.94
N HIS A 138 8.27 -10.40 -5.03
CA HIS A 138 9.51 -11.10 -4.69
C HIS A 138 9.54 -12.55 -5.13
N GLN A 139 8.44 -13.09 -5.63
CA GLN A 139 8.32 -14.49 -6.01
C GLN A 139 7.48 -14.66 -7.27
N ALA A 140 7.60 -15.83 -7.93
CA ALA A 140 6.74 -16.17 -9.04
C ALA A 140 5.28 -16.29 -8.57
N ALA A 141 4.36 -15.70 -9.33
CA ALA A 141 2.93 -15.72 -9.06
C ALA A 141 2.14 -16.19 -10.30
N PRO A 142 2.08 -17.51 -10.56
CA PRO A 142 1.32 -18.05 -11.68
C PRO A 142 -0.15 -17.62 -11.61
N GLY A 143 -0.67 -17.09 -12.73
CA GLY A 143 -2.02 -16.51 -12.80
C GLY A 143 -2.12 -15.03 -12.38
N PHE A 144 -1.02 -14.42 -11.91
CA PHE A 144 -0.95 -13.00 -11.50
C PHE A 144 0.23 -12.27 -12.16
N ALA A 145 0.73 -12.74 -13.30
CA ALA A 145 2.00 -12.29 -13.88
C ALA A 145 2.11 -10.77 -14.04
N VAL A 146 1.09 -10.10 -14.60
CA VAL A 146 1.09 -8.64 -14.79
C VAL A 146 1.02 -7.91 -13.45
N TYR A 147 0.16 -8.35 -12.54
CA TYR A 147 0.05 -7.79 -11.19
C TYR A 147 1.40 -7.87 -10.45
N ALA A 148 2.02 -9.05 -10.41
CA ALA A 148 3.32 -9.27 -9.79
C ALA A 148 4.41 -8.36 -10.38
N ALA A 149 4.44 -8.23 -11.73
CA ALA A 149 5.35 -7.32 -12.41
C ALA A 149 5.15 -5.85 -11.99
N MET A 150 3.87 -5.40 -11.85
CA MET A 150 3.58 -4.03 -11.40
C MET A 150 3.99 -3.81 -9.94
N LYS A 151 3.77 -4.79 -9.07
CA LYS A 151 4.20 -4.71 -7.66
C LYS A 151 5.72 -4.73 -7.51
N ALA A 152 6.44 -5.52 -8.32
CA ALA A 152 7.90 -5.48 -8.40
C ALA A 152 8.41 -4.14 -8.96
N GLY A 153 7.76 -3.60 -9.99
CA GLY A 153 8.02 -2.27 -10.52
C GLY A 153 7.84 -1.16 -9.47
N LEU A 154 6.80 -1.30 -8.63
CA LEU A 154 6.53 -0.34 -7.55
C LEU A 154 7.62 -0.38 -6.45
N GLU A 155 8.22 -1.52 -6.17
CA GLU A 155 9.36 -1.62 -5.27
C GLU A 155 10.62 -0.98 -5.85
N SER A 156 10.88 -1.18 -7.14
CA SER A 156 11.98 -0.52 -7.84
C SER A 156 11.78 1.01 -7.83
N LEU A 157 10.55 1.48 -8.08
CA LEU A 157 10.17 2.89 -7.97
C LEU A 157 10.41 3.43 -6.55
N THR A 158 10.04 2.66 -5.53
CA THR A 158 10.24 3.01 -4.11
C THR A 158 11.72 3.30 -3.83
N LYS A 159 12.62 2.44 -4.26
CA LYS A 159 14.08 2.60 -4.09
C LYS A 159 14.61 3.83 -4.84
N SER A 160 14.16 4.04 -6.07
CA SER A 160 14.57 5.18 -6.89
C SER A 160 14.13 6.51 -6.27
N LEU A 161 12.85 6.61 -5.89
CA LEU A 161 12.31 7.81 -5.26
C LEU A 161 12.88 8.06 -3.85
N ALA A 162 13.26 7.01 -3.12
CA ALA A 162 13.94 7.15 -1.84
C ALA A 162 15.26 7.95 -1.99
N LEU A 163 16.01 7.70 -3.05
CA LEU A 163 17.26 8.42 -3.34
C LEU A 163 16.99 9.81 -3.91
N GLU A 164 16.05 9.94 -4.86
CA GLU A 164 15.72 11.21 -5.49
C GLU A 164 15.15 12.24 -4.51
N LEU A 165 14.36 11.78 -3.52
CA LEU A 165 13.69 12.64 -2.56
C LEU A 165 14.44 12.81 -1.24
N ALA A 166 15.51 12.05 -1.01
CA ALA A 166 16.34 12.17 0.19
C ALA A 166 16.89 13.61 0.41
N PRO A 167 17.34 14.35 -0.63
CA PRO A 167 17.79 15.74 -0.45
C PRO A 167 16.68 16.68 0.03
N ARG A 168 15.39 16.32 -0.16
CA ARG A 168 14.23 17.03 0.38
C ARG A 168 13.83 16.56 1.78
N GLY A 169 14.52 15.56 2.34
CA GLY A 169 14.17 14.96 3.63
C GLY A 169 12.89 14.10 3.58
N ILE A 170 12.45 13.66 2.39
CA ILE A 170 11.27 12.81 2.23
C ILE A 170 11.70 11.35 2.14
N ARG A 171 11.08 10.49 2.96
CA ARG A 171 11.33 9.05 2.96
C ARG A 171 10.33 8.33 2.06
N VAL A 172 10.78 7.28 1.38
CA VAL A 172 9.91 6.44 0.53
C VAL A 172 10.19 4.98 0.86
N ASN A 173 9.16 4.25 1.31
CA ASN A 173 9.27 2.85 1.68
C ASN A 173 8.09 2.06 1.13
N ALA A 174 8.17 0.74 1.20
CA ALA A 174 7.09 -0.15 0.82
C ALA A 174 6.68 -1.06 1.99
N ILE A 175 5.43 -1.51 1.95
CA ILE A 175 4.91 -2.61 2.76
C ILE A 175 4.50 -3.70 1.77
N ALA A 176 4.97 -4.92 1.97
CA ALA A 176 4.61 -6.11 1.19
C ALA A 176 3.76 -7.05 2.05
N PRO A 177 2.44 -6.91 2.05
CA PRO A 177 1.55 -7.82 2.75
C PRO A 177 1.39 -9.15 2.00
N ASP A 178 1.11 -10.22 2.75
CA ASP A 178 0.61 -11.50 2.25
C ASP A 178 -0.23 -12.18 3.34
N ALA A 179 -1.15 -13.05 2.92
CA ALA A 179 -1.96 -13.87 3.80
C ALA A 179 -2.70 -13.10 4.91
N LEU A 180 -3.17 -11.89 4.60
CA LEU A 180 -4.02 -11.10 5.48
C LEU A 180 -5.50 -11.37 5.20
N ARG A 181 -6.33 -11.44 6.25
CA ARG A 181 -7.79 -11.64 6.13
C ARG A 181 -8.46 -10.36 5.62
N THR A 182 -8.53 -10.22 4.29
CA THR A 182 -9.27 -9.13 3.66
C THR A 182 -10.41 -9.67 2.80
N GLU A 183 -11.47 -8.88 2.60
CA GLU A 183 -12.56 -9.24 1.70
C GLU A 183 -12.08 -9.42 0.26
N GLY A 184 -11.11 -8.60 -0.18
CA GLY A 184 -10.53 -8.69 -1.51
C GLY A 184 -9.80 -10.01 -1.73
N GLU A 185 -8.99 -10.45 -0.77
CA GLU A 185 -8.26 -11.72 -0.82
C GLU A 185 -9.20 -12.93 -0.82
N ALA A 186 -10.24 -12.92 0.03
CA ALA A 186 -11.22 -13.99 0.08
C ALA A 186 -11.87 -14.21 -1.30
N GLY A 187 -12.28 -13.16 -1.99
CA GLY A 187 -12.87 -13.26 -3.32
C GLY A 187 -11.90 -13.72 -4.42
N VAL A 188 -10.62 -13.37 -4.33
CA VAL A 188 -9.59 -13.88 -5.26
C VAL A 188 -9.34 -15.36 -4.98
N ARG A 189 -9.17 -15.76 -3.73
CA ARG A 189 -8.96 -17.14 -3.30
C ARG A 189 -10.10 -18.07 -3.72
N GLU A 190 -11.34 -17.65 -3.55
CA GLU A 190 -12.51 -18.43 -3.98
C GLU A 190 -12.47 -18.70 -5.48
N ARG A 191 -12.18 -17.68 -6.30
CA ARG A 191 -12.06 -17.84 -7.76
C ARG A 191 -10.90 -18.73 -8.16
N MET A 192 -9.77 -18.67 -7.46
CA MET A 192 -8.62 -19.56 -7.69
C MET A 192 -8.97 -21.03 -7.43
N LEU A 193 -9.62 -21.31 -6.30
CA LEU A 193 -9.97 -22.67 -5.90
C LEU A 193 -11.10 -23.29 -6.73
N ALA A 194 -11.84 -22.48 -7.48
CA ALA A 194 -12.90 -22.94 -8.38
C ALA A 194 -12.38 -23.73 -9.61
N ARG A 195 -11.06 -23.76 -9.85
CA ARG A 195 -10.43 -24.48 -10.97
C ARG A 195 -9.24 -25.31 -10.50
N PRO A 196 -8.95 -26.47 -11.11
CA PRO A 196 -7.72 -27.20 -10.85
C PRO A 196 -6.50 -26.32 -11.18
N LEU A 197 -5.59 -26.15 -10.24
CA LEU A 197 -4.35 -25.43 -10.44
C LEU A 197 -3.16 -26.39 -10.40
N PRO A 198 -2.13 -26.22 -11.24
CA PRO A 198 -0.92 -27.04 -11.20
C PRO A 198 -0.03 -26.75 -9.98
N TYR A 199 -0.34 -25.71 -9.21
CA TYR A 199 0.37 -25.28 -8.02
C TYR A 199 -0.61 -25.09 -6.86
N ASP A 200 -0.19 -25.44 -5.63
CA ASP A 200 -0.98 -25.21 -4.42
C ASP A 200 -0.96 -23.71 -4.05
N PRO A 201 -2.11 -23.00 -4.16
CA PRO A 201 -2.18 -21.59 -3.81
C PRO A 201 -2.38 -21.34 -2.31
N VAL A 202 -2.64 -22.41 -1.55
CA VAL A 202 -2.95 -22.31 -0.12
C VAL A 202 -1.66 -22.37 0.68
N ARG A 203 -1.24 -21.23 1.21
CA ARG A 203 -0.11 -21.13 2.12
C ARG A 203 -0.61 -20.81 3.53
N VAL A 204 -0.19 -21.61 4.49
CA VAL A 204 -0.25 -21.22 5.90
C VAL A 204 1.08 -20.53 6.19
N PRO A 205 1.07 -19.28 6.64
CA PRO A 205 2.31 -18.58 7.00
C PRO A 205 3.11 -19.38 8.05
N PRO A 206 4.45 -19.25 8.10
CA PRO A 206 5.27 -19.87 9.13
C PRO A 206 4.83 -19.58 10.56
N LEU A 207 4.21 -18.42 10.83
CA LEU A 207 3.61 -18.11 12.14
C LEU A 207 2.40 -19.00 12.48
N GLY A 208 1.85 -19.76 11.53
CA GLY A 208 0.80 -20.74 11.75
C GLY A 208 -0.63 -20.18 11.68
N HIS A 209 -0.81 -18.92 11.37
CA HIS A 209 -2.11 -18.27 11.22
C HIS A 209 -2.07 -17.16 10.16
N LEU A 210 -3.23 -16.80 9.64
CA LEU A 210 -3.37 -15.60 8.79
C LEU A 210 -3.28 -14.34 9.66
N GLY A 211 -2.66 -13.31 9.13
CA GLY A 211 -2.68 -11.98 9.72
C GLY A 211 -4.01 -11.24 9.50
N ASP A 212 -4.14 -10.10 10.13
CA ASP A 212 -5.27 -9.17 9.96
C ASP A 212 -4.80 -7.85 9.32
N PRO A 213 -5.68 -7.05 8.72
CA PRO A 213 -5.32 -5.74 8.16
C PRO A 213 -4.58 -4.82 9.13
N GLY A 214 -4.86 -4.94 10.44
CA GLY A 214 -4.16 -4.24 11.51
C GLY A 214 -2.66 -4.50 11.59
N ASP A 215 -2.21 -5.70 11.16
CA ASP A 215 -0.77 -6.01 11.12
C ASP A 215 -0.04 -5.14 10.10
N ALA A 216 -0.65 -4.90 8.93
CA ALA A 216 -0.12 -3.96 7.95
C ALA A 216 -0.22 -2.50 8.43
N ALA A 217 -1.28 -2.15 9.16
CA ALA A 217 -1.43 -0.82 9.74
C ALA A 217 -0.33 -0.52 10.78
N GLY A 218 0.08 -1.49 11.59
CA GLY A 218 1.22 -1.34 12.52
C GLY A 218 2.52 -0.98 11.80
N ALA A 219 2.83 -1.66 10.69
CA ALA A 219 3.99 -1.33 9.86
C ALA A 219 3.87 0.07 9.23
N ALA A 220 2.66 0.47 8.80
CA ALA A 220 2.40 1.79 8.25
C ALA A 220 2.60 2.90 9.29
N VAL A 221 2.12 2.73 10.53
CA VAL A 221 2.34 3.68 11.64
C VAL A 221 3.83 3.84 11.92
N PHE A 222 4.59 2.74 11.99
CA PHE A 222 6.04 2.78 12.15
C PHE A 222 6.70 3.60 11.03
N LEU A 223 6.40 3.30 9.78
CA LEU A 223 7.01 3.98 8.62
C LEU A 223 6.57 5.44 8.50
N ALA A 224 5.37 5.79 8.96
CA ALA A 224 4.87 7.17 8.97
C ALA A 224 5.55 8.04 10.03
N GLY A 225 5.85 7.46 11.21
CA GLY A 225 6.34 8.17 12.39
C GLY A 225 7.84 8.43 12.41
N ASP A 226 8.29 9.10 13.49
CA ASP A 226 9.71 9.45 13.68
C ASP A 226 10.56 8.26 14.12
N LEU A 227 9.94 7.15 14.53
CA LEU A 227 10.66 5.88 14.75
C LEU A 227 11.39 5.42 13.49
N ALA A 228 10.85 5.72 12.31
CA ALA A 228 11.43 5.37 11.01
C ALA A 228 12.22 6.53 10.35
N ARG A 229 12.64 7.57 11.11
CA ARG A 229 13.30 8.75 10.54
C ARG A 229 14.59 8.47 9.76
N PHE A 230 15.19 7.30 9.96
CA PHE A 230 16.41 6.86 9.24
C PHE A 230 16.15 5.63 8.37
N VAL A 231 14.87 5.37 8.02
CA VAL A 231 14.44 4.25 7.19
C VAL A 231 13.87 4.79 5.87
N THR A 232 14.55 4.53 4.77
CA THR A 232 14.10 4.88 3.40
C THR A 232 14.61 3.87 2.38
N GLY A 233 13.85 3.61 1.33
CA GLY A 233 14.19 2.68 0.25
C GLY A 233 14.01 1.20 0.61
N THR A 234 13.35 0.86 1.72
CA THR A 234 13.13 -0.52 2.16
C THR A 234 11.71 -1.00 1.90
N THR A 235 11.56 -2.33 1.87
CA THR A 235 10.27 -3.03 1.91
C THR A 235 10.16 -3.78 3.24
N VAL A 236 9.06 -3.53 3.96
CA VAL A 236 8.69 -4.26 5.18
C VAL A 236 7.70 -5.36 4.80
N HIS A 237 8.09 -6.61 4.96
CA HIS A 237 7.21 -7.76 4.74
C HIS A 237 6.27 -7.95 5.92
N VAL A 238 4.97 -8.01 5.66
CA VAL A 238 3.91 -8.28 6.64
C VAL A 238 3.15 -9.52 6.15
N ASP A 239 3.76 -10.67 6.31
CA ASP A 239 3.42 -11.91 5.62
C ASP A 239 3.51 -13.19 6.49
N GLY A 240 3.69 -13.02 7.79
CA GLY A 240 3.86 -14.14 8.72
C GLY A 240 5.07 -15.02 8.42
N GLY A 241 6.05 -14.52 7.64
CA GLY A 241 7.30 -15.20 7.31
C GLY A 241 7.29 -15.91 5.94
N ILE A 242 6.29 -15.74 5.10
CA ILE A 242 6.18 -16.38 3.77
C ILE A 242 7.40 -16.05 2.90
N ASN A 243 7.76 -14.78 2.80
CA ASN A 243 8.93 -14.36 2.02
C ASN A 243 10.24 -14.95 2.56
N ALA A 244 10.42 -14.93 3.88
CA ALA A 244 11.61 -15.50 4.53
C ALA A 244 11.71 -17.01 4.36
N ALA A 245 10.58 -17.70 4.25
CA ALA A 245 10.54 -19.15 4.12
C ALA A 245 11.19 -19.66 2.83
N GLY A 246 11.14 -18.91 1.71
CA GLY A 246 11.86 -19.22 0.47
C GLY A 246 11.59 -20.64 -0.08
N GLY A 247 10.40 -21.21 0.17
CA GLY A 247 10.04 -22.56 -0.20
C GLY A 247 10.12 -23.60 0.95
N TRP A 248 10.67 -23.23 2.10
CA TRP A 248 10.61 -24.07 3.31
C TRP A 248 9.18 -24.09 3.85
N ARG A 249 8.73 -25.28 4.27
CA ARG A 249 7.39 -25.48 4.85
C ARG A 249 7.52 -25.98 6.29
N ARG A 250 6.61 -25.51 7.15
CA ARG A 250 6.44 -26.09 8.47
C ARG A 250 5.82 -27.48 8.31
N THR A 251 6.43 -28.48 8.92
CA THR A 251 5.89 -29.87 8.99
C THR A 251 4.82 -29.97 10.06
#